data_d081dd3367ea392bde08b09422111b6e
#
_entry.id   d081dd3367ea392bde08b09422111b6e
#
_cell.length_a   1.000
_cell.length_b   1.000
_cell.length_c   1.000
_cell.angle_alpha   90.00
_cell.angle_beta   90.00
_cell.angle_gamma   90.00
#
_symmetry.space_group_name_H-M   'P 1'
#
loop_
_entity.id
_entity.type
_entity.pdbx_description
1 polymer ?
#
loop_
_entity_poly.entity_id
_entity_poly.type
_entity_poly.pdbx_seq_one_letter_code
_entity_poly.pdbx_strand_id
1 'polypeptide(L)' 'MKNDKLWLLIDGVLKKLHHAKFWTTSVDPYKEDIVKAIEVLELAKKKIEEEK' A
#
# COMPACT_ATOMS: atom_id res chain seq x y z
N MET A 1 -0.04 -14.84 -13.78
CA MET A 1 -0.91 -13.64 -13.82
C MET A 1 -0.37 -12.60 -14.76
N LYS A 2 -1.26 -11.88 -15.43
CA LYS A 2 -0.87 -10.82 -16.36
C LYS A 2 -0.10 -9.67 -15.69
N ASN A 3 -0.44 -9.38 -14.46
CA ASN A 3 0.09 -8.20 -13.78
C ASN A 3 0.97 -8.54 -12.57
N ASP A 4 1.71 -9.63 -12.66
CA ASP A 4 2.58 -10.05 -11.56
C ASP A 4 3.59 -9.00 -11.16
N LYS A 5 4.20 -8.35 -12.14
CA LYS A 5 5.20 -7.31 -11.86
C LYS A 5 4.57 -6.12 -11.15
N LEU A 6 3.39 -5.72 -11.60
CA LEU A 6 2.68 -4.60 -10.99
C LEU A 6 2.25 -4.98 -9.56
N TRP A 7 1.73 -6.18 -9.38
CA TRP A 7 1.34 -6.68 -8.07
C TRP A 7 2.53 -6.65 -7.10
N LEU A 8 3.69 -7.12 -7.56
CA LEU A 8 4.89 -7.14 -6.73
C LEU A 8 5.38 -5.74 -6.38
N LEU A 9 5.29 -4.80 -7.32
CA LEU A 9 5.65 -3.41 -7.05
C LEU A 9 4.75 -2.81 -5.97
N ILE A 10 3.45 -3.03 -6.10
CA ILE A 10 2.48 -2.53 -5.12
C ILE A 10 2.74 -3.17 -3.76
N ASP A 11 2.96 -4.47 -3.73
CA ASP A 11 3.25 -5.19 -2.49
C ASP A 11 4.49 -4.62 -1.80
N GLY A 12 5.55 -4.35 -2.57
CA GLY A 12 6.77 -3.76 -2.02
C GLY A 12 6.55 -2.37 -1.44
N VAL A 13 5.77 -1.54 -2.15
CA VAL A 13 5.45 -0.20 -1.66
C VAL A 13 4.58 -0.28 -0.40
N LEU A 14 3.62 -1.19 -0.38
CA LEU A 14 2.78 -1.41 0.80
C LEU A 14 3.60 -1.77 2.03
N LYS A 15 4.56 -2.66 1.87
CA LYS A 15 5.44 -3.04 2.98
C LYS A 15 6.19 -1.85 3.53
N LYS A 16 6.70 -1.00 2.64
CA LYS A 16 7.39 0.23 3.05
C LYS A 16 6.46 1.21 3.74
N LEU A 17 5.24 1.33 3.25
CA LEU A 17 4.26 2.22 3.87
C LEU A 17 3.84 1.73 5.26
N HIS A 18 3.65 0.43 5.43
CA HIS A 18 3.36 -0.13 6.75
C HIS A 18 4.49 0.15 7.73
N HIS A 19 5.73 0.03 7.26
CA HIS A 19 6.89 0.33 8.08
C HIS A 19 6.91 1.81 8.48
N ALA A 20 6.66 2.70 7.52
CA ALA A 20 6.59 4.14 7.77
C ALA A 20 5.48 4.48 8.76
N LYS A 21 4.32 3.84 8.61
CA LYS A 21 3.19 4.03 9.52
C LYS A 21 3.58 3.66 10.96
N PHE A 22 4.33 2.58 11.12
CA PHE A 22 4.77 2.14 12.42
C PHE A 22 5.68 3.18 13.11
N TRP A 23 6.54 3.83 12.34
CA TRP A 23 7.48 4.81 12.86
C TRP A 23 6.88 6.22 13.00
N THR A 24 5.71 6.48 12.42
CA THR A 24 5.07 7.77 12.47
C THR A 24 4.24 7.90 13.73
N THR A 25 4.42 9.01 14.47
CA THR A 25 3.62 9.24 15.69
C THR A 25 2.18 9.59 15.33
N SER A 26 1.27 9.39 16.29
CA SER A 26 -0.15 9.67 16.08
C SER A 26 -0.45 11.16 15.86
N VAL A 27 0.48 12.04 16.25
CA VAL A 27 0.29 13.49 16.09
C VAL A 27 0.92 14.02 14.79
N ASP A 28 1.60 13.16 14.03
CA ASP A 28 2.20 13.54 12.77
C ASP A 28 1.10 13.76 11.71
N PRO A 29 1.04 14.96 11.07
CA PRO A 29 0.01 15.23 10.08
C PRO A 29 0.09 14.33 8.84
N TYR A 30 1.25 13.76 8.56
CA TYR A 30 1.43 12.89 7.40
C TYR A 30 0.95 11.46 7.63
N LYS A 31 0.68 11.10 8.87
CA LYS A 31 0.21 9.74 9.18
C LYS A 31 -1.10 9.42 8.46
N GLU A 32 -2.01 10.37 8.42
CA GLU A 32 -3.28 10.19 7.74
C GLU A 32 -3.08 9.93 6.24
N ASP A 33 -2.16 10.67 5.62
CA ASP A 33 -1.84 10.48 4.21
C ASP A 33 -1.25 9.10 3.96
N ILE A 34 -0.40 8.64 4.86
CA ILE A 34 0.19 7.31 4.76
C ILE A 34 -0.89 6.23 4.84
N VAL A 35 -1.82 6.38 5.78
CA VAL A 35 -2.92 5.43 5.93
C VAL A 35 -3.79 5.39 4.67
N LYS A 36 -4.11 6.55 4.11
CA LYS A 36 -4.88 6.62 2.87
C LYS A 36 -4.15 5.95 1.71
N ALA A 37 -2.85 6.18 1.59
CA ALA A 37 -2.05 5.55 0.56
C ALA A 37 -2.06 4.03 0.69
N ILE A 38 -1.97 3.53 1.91
CA ILE A 38 -2.04 2.09 2.17
C ILE A 38 -3.39 1.54 1.70
N GLU A 39 -4.48 2.20 2.05
CA GLU A 39 -5.82 1.76 1.64
C GLU A 39 -5.99 1.70 0.14
N VAL A 40 -5.53 2.74 -0.57
CA VAL A 40 -5.63 2.80 -2.02
C VAL A 40 -4.82 1.68 -2.67
N LEU A 41 -3.61 1.45 -2.18
CA LEU A 41 -2.75 0.41 -2.73
C LEU A 41 -3.28 -1.00 -2.43
N GLU A 42 -3.89 -1.19 -1.28
CA GLU A 42 -4.51 -2.48 -0.96
C GLU A 42 -5.68 -2.76 -1.91
N LEU A 43 -6.48 -1.75 -2.23
CA LEU A 43 -7.56 -1.88 -3.20
C LEU A 43 -7.02 -2.19 -4.59
N ALA A 44 -5.96 -1.52 -5.00
CA ALA A 44 -5.34 -1.77 -6.30
C ALA A 44 -4.81 -3.21 -6.38
N LYS A 45 -4.18 -3.67 -5.33
CA LYS A 45 -3.67 -5.04 -5.24
C LYS A 45 -4.79 -6.06 -5.35
N LYS A 46 -5.87 -5.81 -4.64
CA LYS A 46 -7.05 -6.67 -4.68
C LYS A 46 -7.66 -6.73 -6.09
N LYS A 47 -7.73 -5.58 -6.76
CA LYS A 47 -8.25 -5.51 -8.12
C LYS A 47 -7.41 -6.34 -9.09
N ILE A 48 -6.10 -6.28 -8.95
CA ILE A 48 -5.20 -7.09 -9.79
C ILE A 48 -5.45 -8.57 -9.54
N GLU A 49 -5.65 -8.97 -8.29
CA GLU A 49 -5.94 -10.36 -7.96
C GLU A 49 -7.27 -10.83 -8.55
N GLU A 50 -8.25 -9.95 -8.62
CA GLU A 50 -9.56 -10.26 -9.18
C GLU A 50 -9.55 -10.39 -10.71
N GLU A 51 -8.57 -9.79 -11.36
CA GLU A 51 -8.46 -9.75 -12.83
C GLU A 51 -7.72 -10.94 -13.42
N LYS A 52 -7.58 -11.99 -12.75
CA LYS A 52 -6.87 -13.18 -13.23
C LYS A 52 -7.33 -13.66 -14.59
#